data_5fed5093a94f23c2e0007c4b715e55ce
#
_entry.id   5fed5093a94f23c2e0007c4b715e55ce
#
_cell.length_a   1.000
_cell.length_b   1.000
_cell.length_c   1.000
_cell.angle_alpha   90.00
_cell.angle_beta   90.00
_cell.angle_gamma   90.00
#
_symmetry.space_group_name_H-M   'P 1'
#
loop_
_entity.id
_entity.type
_entity.pdbx_description
1 polymer ?
#
loop_
_entity_poly.entity_id
_entity_poly.type
_entity_poly.pdbx_seq_one_letter_code
_entity_poly.pdbx_strand_id
1 'polypeptide(L)'
;MIGFEAFVGIDYSGAETPSSRLRGLQGYVCEPGGAPAKWEHERRTHAGVPFNWTRRELADRLLAEVRGGRRLLIGIDHGFS
;
A
#
# COMPACT_ATOMS: atom_id res chain seq x y z
N MET A 1 24.85 -10.48 3.58
CA MET A 1 23.85 -9.75 4.36
C MET A 1 22.60 -9.58 3.53
N ILE A 2 21.45 -9.91 4.10
CA ILE A 2 20.17 -9.76 3.40
C ILE A 2 19.65 -8.36 3.69
N GLY A 3 19.55 -7.54 2.65
CA GLY A 3 18.97 -6.21 2.75
C GLY A 3 17.57 -6.17 2.15
N PHE A 4 16.76 -5.24 2.62
CA PHE A 4 15.48 -4.96 2.01
C PHE A 4 15.64 -3.92 0.92
N GLU A 5 14.93 -4.09 -0.19
CA GLU A 5 14.96 -3.14 -1.29
C GLU A 5 14.09 -1.93 -1.01
N ALA A 6 13.02 -2.12 -0.24
CA ALA A 6 12.13 -1.03 0.11
C ALA A 6 11.36 -1.35 1.38
N PHE A 7 10.89 -0.31 2.05
CA PHE A 7 9.94 -0.39 3.14
C PHE A 7 8.56 -0.01 2.61
N VAL A 8 7.56 -0.83 2.93
CA VAL A 8 6.17 -0.52 2.58
C VAL A 8 5.39 -0.32 3.86
N GLY A 9 4.83 0.86 4.04
CA GLY A 9 3.96 1.18 5.15
C GLY A 9 2.52 1.13 4.71
N ILE A 10 1.67 0.45 5.46
CA ILE A 10 0.23 0.40 5.22
C ILE A 10 -0.46 1.10 6.36
N ASP A 11 -1.15 2.18 6.05
CA ASP A 11 -2.04 2.85 7.00
C ASP A 11 -3.43 2.24 6.83
N TYR A 12 -3.92 1.65 7.89
CA TYR A 12 -5.08 0.79 7.85
C TYR A 12 -6.13 1.30 8.85
N SER A 13 -7.02 2.11 8.37
CA SER A 13 -8.00 2.78 9.21
C SER A 13 -9.40 2.57 8.62
N GLY A 14 -10.32 2.08 9.43
CA GLY A 14 -11.73 2.01 9.09
C GLY A 14 -12.15 0.98 8.06
N ALA A 15 -11.32 -0.01 7.74
CA ALA A 15 -11.65 -1.01 6.75
C ALA A 15 -12.61 -2.05 7.31
N GLU A 16 -13.89 -1.94 7.00
CA GLU A 16 -14.92 -2.84 7.50
C GLU A 16 -14.98 -4.15 6.72
N THR A 17 -14.77 -4.11 5.43
CA THR A 17 -14.78 -5.30 4.56
C THR A 17 -13.59 -5.28 3.61
N PRO A 18 -13.16 -6.47 3.11
CA PRO A 18 -12.04 -6.53 2.17
C PRO A 18 -12.27 -5.82 0.85
N SER A 19 -13.52 -5.58 0.48
CA SER A 19 -13.86 -4.95 -0.80
C SER A 19 -14.29 -3.50 -0.67
N SER A 20 -14.28 -2.94 0.54
CA SER A 20 -14.60 -1.52 0.73
C SER A 20 -13.44 -0.62 0.28
N ARG A 21 -13.77 0.40 -0.50
CA ARG A 21 -12.80 1.45 -0.85
C ARG A 21 -12.83 2.52 0.22
N LEU A 22 -11.68 2.73 0.86
CA LEU A 22 -11.63 3.59 2.03
C LEU A 22 -10.50 4.60 1.92
N ARG A 23 -10.80 5.85 2.24
CA ARG A 23 -9.79 6.92 2.25
C ARG A 23 -8.66 6.64 3.24
N GLY A 24 -8.98 6.00 4.35
CA GLY A 24 -8.00 5.72 5.39
C GLY A 24 -7.07 4.55 5.08
N LEU A 25 -7.34 3.80 4.01
CA LEU A 25 -6.49 2.69 3.62
C LEU A 25 -5.50 3.15 2.56
N GLN A 26 -4.25 3.33 2.97
CA GLN A 26 -3.22 3.87 2.11
C GLN A 26 -1.93 3.07 2.24
N GLY A 27 -1.20 2.98 1.14
CA GLY A 27 0.11 2.37 1.12
C GLY A 27 1.17 3.40 0.75
N TYR A 28 2.32 3.30 1.41
CA TYR A 28 3.48 4.13 1.11
C TYR A 28 4.68 3.24 0.88
N VAL A 29 5.48 3.59 -0.10
CA VAL A 29 6.74 2.90 -0.36
C VAL A 29 7.89 3.86 -0.14
N CYS A 30 8.92 3.39 0.57
CA CYS A 30 10.14 4.15 0.80
C CYS A 30 11.33 3.29 0.41
N GLU A 31 12.09 3.75 -0.57
CA GLU A 31 13.33 3.09 -0.95
C GLU A 31 14.48 3.60 -0.07
N PRO A 32 15.55 2.79 0.11
CA PRO A 32 16.70 3.22 0.91
C PRO A 32 17.25 4.55 0.38
N GLY A 33 17.36 5.53 1.28
CA GLY A 33 17.84 6.86 0.93
C GLY A 33 16.84 7.75 0.22
N GLY A 34 15.63 7.26 -0.02
CA GLY A 34 14.57 8.03 -0.69
C GLY A 34 13.51 8.52 0.29
N ALA A 35 12.68 9.45 -0.18
CA ALA A 35 11.53 9.92 0.58
C ALA A 35 10.35 8.95 0.38
N PRO A 36 9.48 8.79 1.37
CA PRO A 36 8.28 7.99 1.21
C PRO A 36 7.40 8.53 0.08
N ALA A 37 6.88 7.62 -0.73
CA ALA A 37 5.96 7.97 -1.80
C ALA A 37 4.66 7.17 -1.63
N LYS A 38 3.55 7.81 -1.83
CA LYS A 38 2.24 7.16 -1.72
C LYS A 38 2.03 6.23 -2.91
N TRP A 39 1.57 5.02 -2.65
CA TRP A 39 1.11 4.12 -3.70
C TRP A 39 -0.23 4.60 -4.23
N GLU A 40 -0.26 4.93 -5.51
CA GLU A 40 -1.48 5.32 -6.17
C GLU A 40 -2.09 4.10 -6.87
N HIS A 41 -3.41 4.00 -6.79
CA HIS A 41 -4.16 2.98 -7.52
C HIS A 41 -4.02 3.25 -9.02
N GLU A 42 -3.96 2.18 -9.81
CA GLU A 42 -3.84 2.30 -11.27
C GLU A 42 -5.09 2.89 -11.90
N ARG A 43 -6.26 2.61 -11.33
CA ARG A 43 -7.52 3.11 -11.85
C ARG A 43 -7.80 4.51 -11.31
N ARG A 44 -8.39 5.32 -12.16
CA ARG A 44 -8.67 6.71 -11.81
C ARG A 44 -10.13 7.06 -12.10
N THR A 45 -10.63 8.05 -11.37
CA THR A 45 -11.94 8.61 -11.62
C THR A 45 -11.92 9.44 -12.89
N HIS A 46 -13.09 9.93 -13.32
CA HIS A 46 -13.18 10.85 -14.47
C HIS A 46 -12.35 12.12 -14.29
N ALA A 47 -12.17 12.56 -13.05
CA ALA A 47 -11.37 13.74 -12.75
C ALA A 47 -9.86 13.45 -12.71
N GLY A 48 -9.45 12.20 -13.01
CA GLY A 48 -8.04 11.82 -12.99
C GLY A 48 -7.47 11.55 -11.61
N VAL A 49 -8.32 11.41 -10.61
CA VAL A 49 -7.90 11.13 -9.23
C VAL A 49 -7.79 9.62 -9.03
N PRO A 50 -6.69 9.12 -8.46
CA PRO A 50 -6.57 7.69 -8.19
C PRO A 50 -7.69 7.19 -7.28
N PHE A 51 -8.15 5.96 -7.54
CA PHE A 51 -9.13 5.31 -6.67
C PHE A 51 -8.54 5.08 -5.29
N ASN A 52 -9.40 5.07 -4.27
CA ASN A 52 -9.00 4.58 -2.96
C ASN A 52 -8.83 3.06 -3.03
N TRP A 53 -7.91 2.54 -2.23
CA TRP A 53 -7.65 1.12 -2.20
C TRP A 53 -8.75 0.35 -1.46
N THR A 54 -9.00 -0.88 -1.90
CA THR A 54 -9.61 -1.89 -1.04
C THR A 54 -8.50 -2.71 -0.38
N ARG A 55 -8.81 -3.37 0.73
CA ARG A 55 -7.83 -4.24 1.38
C ARG A 55 -7.33 -5.33 0.45
N ARG A 56 -8.24 -5.91 -0.32
CA ARG A 56 -7.91 -6.98 -1.26
C ARG A 56 -6.95 -6.50 -2.34
N GLU A 57 -7.24 -5.35 -2.93
CA GLU A 57 -6.38 -4.78 -3.97
C GLU A 57 -4.99 -4.47 -3.44
N LEU A 58 -4.90 -3.92 -2.24
CA LEU A 58 -3.62 -3.59 -1.64
C LEU A 58 -2.83 -4.85 -1.31
N ALA A 59 -3.49 -5.88 -0.79
CA ALA A 59 -2.85 -7.18 -0.55
C ALA A 59 -2.36 -7.81 -1.86
N ASP A 60 -3.16 -7.75 -2.92
CA ASP A 60 -2.76 -8.27 -4.23
C ASP A 60 -1.55 -7.52 -4.77
N ARG A 61 -1.49 -6.22 -4.58
CA ARG A 61 -0.33 -5.42 -4.99
C ARG A 61 0.93 -5.84 -4.23
N LEU A 62 0.82 -6.04 -2.92
CA LEU A 62 1.94 -6.51 -2.12
C LEU A 62 2.43 -7.88 -2.57
N LEU A 63 1.49 -8.81 -2.82
CA LEU A 63 1.84 -10.14 -3.30
C LEU A 63 2.52 -10.07 -4.67
N ALA A 64 2.06 -9.21 -5.56
CA ALA A 64 2.66 -9.05 -6.87
C ALA A 64 4.10 -8.56 -6.77
N GLU A 65 4.37 -7.62 -5.88
CA GLU A 65 5.73 -7.11 -5.66
C GLU A 65 6.65 -8.21 -5.09
N VAL A 66 6.17 -8.98 -4.13
CA VAL A 66 6.94 -10.07 -3.54
C VAL A 66 7.19 -11.18 -4.55
N ARG A 67 6.19 -11.53 -5.34
CA ARG A 67 6.32 -12.56 -6.39
C ARG A 67 7.26 -12.12 -7.52
N GLY A 68 7.37 -10.82 -7.72
CA GLY A 68 8.33 -10.25 -8.66
C GLY A 68 9.78 -10.27 -8.16
N GLY A 69 10.02 -10.82 -6.97
CA GLY A 69 11.35 -10.97 -6.41
C GLY A 69 11.83 -9.81 -5.56
N ARG A 70 10.99 -8.82 -5.28
CA ARG A 70 11.37 -7.69 -4.41
C ARG A 70 11.40 -8.11 -2.96
N ARG A 71 12.41 -7.65 -2.25
CA ARG A 71 12.53 -7.87 -0.81
C ARG A 71 12.00 -6.65 -0.09
N LEU A 72 10.84 -6.81 0.54
CA LEU A 72 10.13 -5.71 1.18
C LEU A 72 10.05 -5.93 2.69
N LEU A 73 10.26 -4.85 3.43
CA LEU A 73 9.89 -4.79 4.84
C LEU A 73 8.53 -4.10 4.90
N ILE A 74 7.53 -4.80 5.43
CA ILE A 74 6.16 -4.30 5.44
C ILE A 74 5.75 -4.00 6.87
N GLY A 75 5.34 -2.76 7.10
CA GLY A 75 4.75 -2.34 8.36
C GLY A 75 3.28 -2.00 8.17
N ILE A 76 2.44 -2.46 9.08
CA ILE A 76 1.01 -2.19 9.05
C ILE A 76 0.65 -1.41 10.30
N ASP A 77 0.07 -0.23 10.09
CA ASP A 77 -0.42 0.59 11.18
C ASP A 77 -1.95 0.47 11.23
N HIS A 78 -2.43 -0.20 12.27
CA HIS A 78 -3.86 -0.27 12.55
C HIS A 78 -4.22 0.93 13.41
N GLY A 79 -4.91 1.89 12.84
CA GLY A 79 -5.40 3.00 13.63
C GLY A 79 -6.41 2.50 14.65
N PHE A 80 -6.05 2.60 15.91
CA PHE A 80 -6.99 2.35 16.99
C PHE A 80 -7.74 3.64 17.29
N SER A 81 -8.99 3.63 17.05
CA SER A 81 -9.84 4.72 17.48
C SER A 81 -10.53 4.34 18.78
#